data_47f463b66275c2bb9b731689c746e484
#
_entry.id   47f463b66275c2bb9b731689c746e484
#
_cell.length_a   1.000
_cell.length_b   1.000
_cell.length_c   1.000
_cell.angle_alpha   90.00
_cell.angle_beta   90.00
_cell.angle_gamma   90.00
#
_symmetry.space_group_name_H-M   'P 1'
#
loop_
_entity.id
_entity.type
_entity.pdbx_description
1 polymer ?
#
loop_
_entity_poly.entity_id
_entity_poly.type
_entity_poly.pdbx_seq_one_letter_code
_entity_poly.pdbx_strand_id
1 'polypeptide(L)'
;MKKILLISVLSLTAAVMSGADLKEECINFKSSRKTVLHVSVDGLPLKVDWYVDNYVKYPNRPQDQLINVYIPENATKDSPIMFYVNNGGWIANSYPDNTIADGKDYNGTHDKVGVALKEGYVVVSYGCRSRADEPVDGRFLGHSPATMTDTKAAIRYLRYNRKSLPAGDVEKIFITGTSGGGALSTVIAASGNSPDFYPSLYEIGAAGVDLEKDGTYSSKDGCGDNVLGVIGYCPITDLGHACAAYEWLYGDTRRVMYITGEMNYPFIEESDLMSASAALAKQYVEYIDSLGLKDDEGNEITSTNLKDYIAGLMHEEIDRTVSEIGIEQMMKDIEKNSRRGKRINNGWLLFNEEGSYTYDLDKHLYYVAEYTTLKPAPAFSNKGLFVTHMNEDSLFGTDEVPYCPFNEYSWNNDKEDNGVGKDETGMTWDEYMETEEGRALALQIKMTSAIDYLLEGTSDIAPYWYVRHGMDDRDTSFAVEALLFNAIQNNPKVNDSNVGFAWLKPHSGDYDVPEAYSWLKKIL
;
A
#
# COMPACT_ATOMS: atom_id res chain seq x y z
N MET A 1 36.86 -14.25 -39.51
CA MET A 1 35.60 -13.79 -40.05
C MET A 1 34.79 -13.21 -38.89
N LYS A 2 34.76 -11.89 -38.82
CA LYS A 2 34.06 -11.16 -37.74
C LYS A 2 32.55 -11.23 -38.04
N LYS A 3 31.76 -11.89 -37.19
CA LYS A 3 30.32 -11.74 -37.16
C LYS A 3 29.99 -10.44 -36.46
N ILE A 4 29.53 -9.49 -37.21
CA ILE A 4 28.93 -8.26 -36.69
C ILE A 4 27.56 -8.68 -36.17
N LEU A 5 27.41 -8.64 -34.84
CA LEU A 5 26.12 -8.76 -34.19
C LEU A 5 25.42 -7.41 -34.37
N LEU A 6 24.38 -7.38 -35.18
CA LEU A 6 23.47 -6.23 -35.23
C LEU A 6 22.71 -6.19 -33.89
N ILE A 7 23.06 -5.29 -33.05
CA ILE A 7 22.24 -4.91 -31.87
C ILE A 7 21.05 -4.15 -32.46
N SER A 8 19.89 -4.79 -32.49
CA SER A 8 18.64 -4.12 -32.75
C SER A 8 18.33 -3.28 -31.50
N VAL A 9 18.48 -1.97 -31.65
CA VAL A 9 17.90 -0.99 -30.73
C VAL A 9 16.39 -1.25 -30.77
N LEU A 10 15.85 -1.96 -29.79
CA LEU A 10 14.43 -1.96 -29.50
C LEU A 10 14.13 -0.58 -28.88
N SER A 11 13.82 0.40 -29.75
CA SER A 11 12.98 1.50 -29.34
C SER A 11 11.75 0.89 -28.68
N LEU A 12 11.32 1.43 -27.53
CA LEU A 12 9.96 1.29 -27.02
C LEU A 12 9.01 1.88 -28.09
N THR A 13 8.87 1.18 -29.18
CA THR A 13 7.71 1.34 -30.05
C THR A 13 6.60 0.67 -29.28
N ALA A 14 5.59 1.47 -28.89
CA ALA A 14 4.28 0.98 -28.53
C ALA A 14 4.04 -0.30 -29.36
N ALA A 15 4.08 -1.45 -28.70
CA ALA A 15 3.80 -2.71 -29.38
C ALA A 15 2.38 -2.54 -29.92
N VAL A 16 2.29 -2.31 -31.22
CA VAL A 16 1.01 -2.38 -31.93
C VAL A 16 0.52 -3.79 -31.67
N MET A 17 -0.42 -3.91 -30.73
CA MET A 17 -1.04 -5.16 -30.33
C MET A 17 -1.60 -5.81 -31.58
N SER A 18 -0.89 -6.81 -32.11
CA SER A 18 -1.40 -7.61 -33.20
C SER A 18 -2.31 -8.67 -32.60
N GLY A 19 -3.63 -8.48 -32.74
CA GLY A 19 -4.47 -9.62 -32.92
C GLY A 19 -5.54 -9.97 -31.90
N ALA A 20 -5.82 -9.22 -30.85
CA ALA A 20 -7.17 -9.17 -30.30
C ALA A 20 -7.63 -7.73 -30.49
N ASP A 21 -8.68 -7.51 -31.27
CA ASP A 21 -9.36 -6.20 -31.34
C ASP A 21 -9.88 -5.88 -29.93
N LEU A 22 -9.06 -5.20 -29.11
CA LEU A 22 -9.53 -4.65 -27.83
C LEU A 22 -10.70 -3.73 -28.19
N LYS A 23 -11.89 -4.12 -27.77
CA LYS A 23 -13.08 -3.35 -28.00
C LYS A 23 -12.94 -2.03 -27.25
N GLU A 24 -12.92 -0.91 -27.97
CA GLU A 24 -12.90 0.42 -27.39
C GLU A 24 -14.16 0.62 -26.54
N GLU A 25 -13.97 0.87 -25.24
CA GLU A 25 -15.06 1.14 -24.32
C GLU A 25 -15.32 2.66 -24.20
N CYS A 26 -16.57 3.01 -24.00
CA CYS A 26 -16.95 4.39 -23.76
C CYS A 26 -16.71 4.75 -22.29
N ILE A 27 -15.82 5.69 -22.03
CA ILE A 27 -15.52 6.21 -20.69
C ILE A 27 -16.40 7.41 -20.29
N ASN A 28 -17.45 7.73 -21.04
CA ASN A 28 -18.44 8.73 -20.62
C ASN A 28 -19.40 8.13 -19.58
N PHE A 29 -19.62 8.86 -18.49
CA PHE A 29 -20.54 8.44 -17.44
C PHE A 29 -21.95 8.18 -17.99
N LYS A 30 -22.50 7.00 -17.69
CA LYS A 30 -23.79 6.54 -18.22
C LYS A 30 -24.86 6.59 -17.13
N SER A 31 -25.52 7.72 -16.97
CA SER A 31 -26.59 7.92 -15.97
C SER A 31 -27.77 6.94 -16.14
N SER A 32 -27.94 6.33 -17.34
CA SER A 32 -28.94 5.30 -17.60
C SER A 32 -28.64 3.93 -16.98
N ARG A 33 -27.40 3.70 -16.53
CA ARG A 33 -26.99 2.45 -15.85
C ARG A 33 -27.20 2.52 -14.34
N LYS A 34 -28.26 3.18 -13.91
CA LYS A 34 -28.59 3.36 -12.51
C LYS A 34 -29.34 2.16 -11.93
N THR A 35 -28.85 1.67 -10.79
CA THR A 35 -29.60 0.79 -9.87
C THR A 35 -29.85 1.54 -8.57
N VAL A 36 -31.04 1.43 -8.01
CA VAL A 36 -31.36 2.05 -6.71
C VAL A 36 -31.24 0.99 -5.63
N LEU A 37 -30.37 1.25 -4.65
CA LEU A 37 -30.22 0.44 -3.46
C LEU A 37 -31.02 1.09 -2.31
N HIS A 38 -31.66 0.26 -1.49
CA HIS A 38 -32.35 0.69 -0.28
C HIS A 38 -31.57 0.16 0.93
N VAL A 39 -30.93 1.06 1.64
CA VAL A 39 -30.15 0.73 2.83
C VAL A 39 -30.72 1.47 4.03
N SER A 40 -30.18 1.23 5.22
CA SER A 40 -30.40 2.09 6.37
C SER A 40 -29.06 2.44 7.02
N VAL A 41 -29.04 3.55 7.74
CA VAL A 41 -27.93 3.95 8.60
C VAL A 41 -28.48 4.26 9.98
N ASP A 42 -28.00 3.53 10.99
CA ASP A 42 -28.54 3.60 12.36
C ASP A 42 -30.07 3.38 12.40
N GLY A 43 -30.58 2.48 11.55
CA GLY A 43 -32.01 2.18 11.39
C GLY A 43 -32.80 3.21 10.58
N LEU A 44 -32.21 4.30 10.11
CA LEU A 44 -32.88 5.31 9.28
C LEU A 44 -32.73 4.95 7.79
N PRO A 45 -33.85 4.81 7.05
CA PRO A 45 -33.81 4.46 5.64
C PRO A 45 -33.09 5.51 4.80
N LEU A 46 -32.30 5.03 3.82
CA LEU A 46 -31.57 5.86 2.88
C LEU A 46 -31.56 5.18 1.50
N LYS A 47 -31.79 5.97 0.44
CA LYS A 47 -31.63 5.49 -0.94
C LYS A 47 -30.25 5.84 -1.44
N VAL A 48 -29.65 4.89 -2.17
CA VAL A 48 -28.35 5.07 -2.81
C VAL A 48 -28.48 4.73 -4.29
N ASP A 49 -28.18 5.69 -5.15
CA ASP A 49 -28.08 5.48 -6.59
C ASP A 49 -26.70 4.85 -6.89
N TRP A 50 -26.69 3.65 -7.43
CA TRP A 50 -25.49 2.90 -7.79
C TRP A 50 -25.31 2.85 -9.30
N TYR A 51 -24.11 3.22 -9.76
CA TYR A 51 -23.70 3.22 -11.16
C TYR A 51 -22.46 2.36 -11.35
N VAL A 52 -22.42 1.65 -12.49
CA VAL A 52 -21.27 0.82 -12.88
C VAL A 52 -20.85 1.20 -14.30
N ASP A 53 -19.58 1.55 -14.47
CA ASP A 53 -19.03 1.92 -15.77
C ASP A 53 -17.60 1.39 -15.95
N ASN A 54 -17.13 1.35 -17.21
CA ASN A 54 -15.72 1.16 -17.53
C ASN A 54 -14.99 2.49 -17.34
N TYR A 55 -13.84 2.47 -16.67
CA TYR A 55 -13.05 3.68 -16.43
C TYR A 55 -11.88 3.85 -17.41
N VAL A 56 -11.64 2.88 -18.29
CA VAL A 56 -10.60 2.92 -19.33
C VAL A 56 -11.19 2.57 -20.71
N LYS A 57 -10.54 3.02 -21.78
CA LYS A 57 -10.98 2.74 -23.15
C LYS A 57 -10.59 1.35 -23.64
N TYR A 58 -9.44 0.87 -23.22
CA TYR A 58 -8.84 -0.39 -23.69
C TYR A 58 -8.61 -1.32 -22.49
N PRO A 59 -9.67 -1.84 -21.86
CA PRO A 59 -9.52 -2.72 -20.71
C PRO A 59 -8.90 -4.06 -21.13
N ASN A 60 -7.77 -4.39 -20.52
CA ASN A 60 -7.15 -5.71 -20.69
C ASN A 60 -7.95 -6.81 -19.97
N ARG A 61 -8.71 -6.44 -18.94
CA ARG A 61 -9.62 -7.30 -18.18
C ARG A 61 -10.97 -6.59 -17.99
N PRO A 62 -11.83 -6.58 -19.02
CA PRO A 62 -13.07 -5.79 -19.03
C PRO A 62 -14.03 -6.10 -17.87
N GLN A 63 -14.00 -7.34 -17.35
CA GLN A 63 -14.83 -7.76 -16.23
C GLN A 63 -14.31 -7.25 -14.87
N ASP A 64 -13.02 -6.89 -14.78
CA ASP A 64 -12.37 -6.44 -13.55
C ASP A 64 -12.17 -4.92 -13.54
N GLN A 65 -11.90 -4.29 -14.69
CA GLN A 65 -11.61 -2.86 -14.81
C GLN A 65 -12.89 -2.01 -14.86
N LEU A 66 -13.70 -2.10 -13.81
CA LEU A 66 -14.97 -1.41 -13.65
C LEU A 66 -14.94 -0.53 -12.40
N ILE A 67 -15.66 0.59 -12.45
CA ILE A 67 -15.84 1.50 -11.32
C ILE A 67 -17.29 1.48 -10.83
N ASN A 68 -17.48 1.46 -9.51
CA ASN A 68 -18.74 1.62 -8.83
C ASN A 68 -18.84 3.03 -8.24
N VAL A 69 -19.88 3.76 -8.56
CA VAL A 69 -20.16 5.07 -7.98
C VAL A 69 -21.48 4.99 -7.24
N TYR A 70 -21.43 5.16 -5.93
CA TYR A 70 -22.59 5.11 -5.03
C TYR A 70 -22.91 6.53 -4.55
N ILE A 71 -24.10 7.01 -4.88
CA ILE A 71 -24.54 8.38 -4.59
C ILE A 71 -25.74 8.30 -3.65
N PRO A 72 -25.57 8.57 -2.34
CA PRO A 72 -26.70 8.62 -1.41
C PRO A 72 -27.59 9.82 -1.71
N GLU A 73 -28.91 9.70 -1.43
CA GLU A 73 -29.90 10.74 -1.76
C GLU A 73 -29.65 12.10 -1.08
N ASN A 74 -28.87 12.13 -0.02
CA ASN A 74 -28.45 13.34 0.69
C ASN A 74 -27.12 13.95 0.14
N ALA A 75 -26.50 13.34 -0.89
CA ALA A 75 -25.30 13.88 -1.52
C ALA A 75 -25.62 15.07 -2.43
N THR A 76 -24.68 15.99 -2.54
CA THR A 76 -24.73 17.19 -3.40
C THR A 76 -23.53 17.25 -4.34
N LYS A 77 -23.46 18.27 -5.19
CA LYS A 77 -22.30 18.53 -6.05
C LYS A 77 -21.03 18.87 -5.26
N ASP A 78 -21.17 19.35 -4.04
CA ASP A 78 -20.06 19.75 -3.17
C ASP A 78 -19.61 18.63 -2.21
N SER A 79 -20.32 17.48 -2.24
CA SER A 79 -20.02 16.34 -1.36
C SER A 79 -18.63 15.75 -1.66
N PRO A 80 -17.83 15.43 -0.64
CA PRO A 80 -16.59 14.70 -0.81
C PRO A 80 -16.81 13.32 -1.43
N ILE A 81 -15.78 12.80 -2.07
CA ILE A 81 -15.74 11.44 -2.62
C ILE A 81 -14.80 10.59 -1.76
N MET A 82 -15.35 9.54 -1.16
CA MET A 82 -14.58 8.51 -0.46
C MET A 82 -14.25 7.38 -1.43
N PHE A 83 -13.00 7.28 -1.82
CA PHE A 83 -12.49 6.30 -2.79
C PHE A 83 -11.89 5.10 -2.05
N TYR A 84 -12.57 3.96 -2.05
CA TYR A 84 -12.22 2.77 -1.30
C TYR A 84 -11.34 1.83 -2.10
N VAL A 85 -10.15 1.57 -1.58
CA VAL A 85 -9.20 0.60 -2.12
C VAL A 85 -9.34 -0.71 -1.36
N ASN A 86 -9.98 -1.67 -2.00
CA ASN A 86 -10.19 -3.02 -1.46
C ASN A 86 -9.12 -3.97 -1.99
N ASN A 87 -7.89 -3.80 -1.54
CA ASN A 87 -6.73 -4.57 -1.98
C ASN A 87 -6.03 -5.19 -0.76
N GLY A 88 -5.89 -6.51 -0.70
CA GLY A 88 -5.16 -7.23 0.35
C GLY A 88 -3.88 -7.84 -0.22
N GLY A 89 -2.72 -7.62 0.42
CA GLY A 89 -1.43 -8.18 -0.03
C GLY A 89 -1.07 -7.80 -1.47
N TRP A 90 -1.42 -6.60 -1.92
CA TRP A 90 -1.26 -6.16 -3.31
C TRP A 90 -2.05 -7.01 -4.33
N ILE A 91 -3.00 -7.82 -3.87
CA ILE A 91 -3.93 -8.58 -4.69
C ILE A 91 -5.23 -7.82 -4.76
N ALA A 92 -5.66 -7.43 -5.95
CA ALA A 92 -6.93 -6.74 -6.12
C ALA A 92 -8.11 -7.62 -5.75
N ASN A 93 -9.14 -7.01 -5.21
CA ASN A 93 -10.43 -7.68 -5.07
C ASN A 93 -11.07 -7.86 -6.44
N SER A 94 -11.68 -9.02 -6.63
CA SER A 94 -12.46 -9.28 -7.84
C SER A 94 -13.69 -8.37 -7.90
N TYR A 95 -14.06 -7.97 -9.09
CA TYR A 95 -15.37 -7.39 -9.36
C TYR A 95 -16.43 -8.52 -9.54
N PRO A 96 -17.70 -8.38 -9.14
CA PRO A 96 -18.31 -7.17 -8.56
C PRO A 96 -17.97 -6.99 -7.07
N ASP A 97 -17.77 -5.73 -6.69
CA ASP A 97 -17.59 -5.34 -5.30
C ASP A 97 -18.93 -5.00 -4.67
N ASN A 98 -19.20 -5.55 -3.50
CA ASN A 98 -20.41 -5.27 -2.70
C ASN A 98 -20.10 -4.27 -1.58
N THR A 99 -19.40 -3.20 -1.86
CA THR A 99 -19.08 -2.15 -0.88
C THR A 99 -20.37 -1.63 -0.21
N ILE A 100 -21.43 -1.44 -1.01
CA ILE A 100 -22.77 -1.12 -0.49
C ILE A 100 -23.77 -2.19 -0.95
N ALA A 101 -24.36 -2.91 0.01
CA ALA A 101 -25.30 -3.98 -0.24
C ALA A 101 -26.75 -3.54 0.02
N ASP A 102 -27.67 -3.89 -0.90
CA ASP A 102 -29.09 -3.63 -0.76
C ASP A 102 -29.66 -4.29 0.50
N GLY A 103 -30.55 -3.61 1.21
CA GLY A 103 -31.17 -4.08 2.43
C GLY A 103 -30.30 -4.07 3.69
N LYS A 104 -29.03 -3.66 3.60
CA LYS A 104 -28.12 -3.63 4.76
C LYS A 104 -28.34 -2.39 5.62
N ASP A 105 -28.25 -2.57 6.95
CA ASP A 105 -28.15 -1.49 7.93
C ASP A 105 -26.69 -1.26 8.31
N TYR A 106 -26.22 -0.01 8.20
CA TYR A 106 -24.86 0.41 8.46
C TYR A 106 -24.79 1.19 9.77
N ASN A 107 -23.71 1.01 10.51
CA ASN A 107 -23.44 1.83 11.69
C ASN A 107 -22.86 3.19 11.27
N GLY A 108 -23.59 4.28 11.54
CA GLY A 108 -23.21 5.65 11.15
C GLY A 108 -22.15 6.30 12.05
N THR A 109 -21.42 5.51 12.86
CA THR A 109 -20.34 6.00 13.74
C THR A 109 -19.06 5.18 13.61
N HIS A 110 -19.17 3.85 13.55
CA HIS A 110 -18.01 2.95 13.58
C HIS A 110 -17.80 2.17 12.27
N ASP A 111 -18.71 2.25 11.31
CA ASP A 111 -18.54 1.69 9.97
C ASP A 111 -18.20 2.83 8.99
N LYS A 112 -17.06 2.76 8.32
CA LYS A 112 -16.62 3.81 7.38
C LYS A 112 -17.63 4.08 6.27
N VAL A 113 -18.33 3.04 5.78
CA VAL A 113 -19.40 3.18 4.79
C VAL A 113 -20.61 3.86 5.42
N GLY A 114 -21.00 3.43 6.61
CA GLY A 114 -22.12 4.02 7.36
C GLY A 114 -21.92 5.51 7.63
N VAL A 115 -20.70 5.90 8.07
CA VAL A 115 -20.37 7.32 8.28
C VAL A 115 -20.43 8.09 6.97
N ALA A 116 -19.82 7.57 5.88
CA ALA A 116 -19.83 8.24 4.58
C ALA A 116 -21.27 8.45 4.06
N LEU A 117 -22.13 7.44 4.16
CA LEU A 117 -23.53 7.54 3.76
C LEU A 117 -24.31 8.55 4.59
N LYS A 118 -24.14 8.54 5.92
CA LYS A 118 -24.78 9.47 6.85
C LYS A 118 -24.43 10.92 6.56
N GLU A 119 -23.15 11.18 6.26
CA GLU A 119 -22.64 12.52 5.95
C GLU A 119 -22.93 12.95 4.49
N GLY A 120 -23.53 12.09 3.68
CA GLY A 120 -23.82 12.40 2.27
C GLY A 120 -22.57 12.41 1.37
N TYR A 121 -21.55 11.65 1.70
CA TYR A 121 -20.37 11.51 0.83
C TYR A 121 -20.68 10.53 -0.29
N VAL A 122 -20.13 10.80 -1.48
CA VAL A 122 -20.15 9.84 -2.58
C VAL A 122 -19.13 8.75 -2.27
N VAL A 123 -19.55 7.50 -2.37
CA VAL A 123 -18.67 6.35 -2.18
C VAL A 123 -18.28 5.78 -3.53
N VAL A 124 -16.99 5.52 -3.73
CA VAL A 124 -16.46 4.90 -4.93
C VAL A 124 -15.65 3.68 -4.55
N SER A 125 -15.87 2.60 -5.27
CA SER A 125 -15.01 1.41 -5.29
C SER A 125 -14.76 0.98 -6.74
N TYR A 126 -13.78 0.12 -6.96
CA TYR A 126 -13.41 -0.28 -8.30
C TYR A 126 -12.75 -1.66 -8.30
N GLY A 127 -12.78 -2.32 -9.43
CA GLY A 127 -11.93 -3.46 -9.71
C GLY A 127 -10.70 -3.02 -10.49
N CYS A 128 -9.63 -3.78 -10.40
CA CYS A 128 -8.38 -3.51 -11.10
C CYS A 128 -7.64 -4.79 -11.44
N ARG A 129 -6.64 -4.70 -12.31
CA ARG A 129 -5.71 -5.80 -12.58
C ARG A 129 -4.91 -6.14 -11.32
N SER A 130 -4.53 -7.39 -11.20
CA SER A 130 -3.91 -7.95 -10.00
C SER A 130 -2.72 -8.83 -10.34
N ARG A 131 -1.73 -8.83 -9.47
CA ARG A 131 -0.59 -9.77 -9.51
C ARG A 131 -1.01 -11.25 -9.40
N ALA A 132 -2.22 -11.54 -8.99
CA ALA A 132 -2.78 -12.88 -8.88
C ALA A 132 -3.68 -13.25 -10.06
N ASP A 133 -3.77 -12.40 -11.08
CA ASP A 133 -4.57 -12.69 -12.26
C ASP A 133 -3.95 -13.78 -13.12
N GLU A 134 -4.80 -14.64 -13.67
CA GLU A 134 -4.37 -15.56 -14.72
C GLU A 134 -3.89 -14.78 -15.95
N PRO A 135 -2.85 -15.27 -16.62
CA PRO A 135 -2.33 -14.60 -17.80
C PRO A 135 -3.39 -14.51 -18.92
N VAL A 136 -3.40 -13.40 -19.63
CA VAL A 136 -4.27 -13.14 -20.79
C VAL A 136 -3.44 -13.36 -22.05
N ASP A 137 -3.84 -14.32 -22.88
CA ASP A 137 -3.09 -14.71 -24.09
C ASP A 137 -1.59 -15.03 -23.80
N GLY A 138 -1.33 -15.63 -22.64
CA GLY A 138 0.01 -16.00 -22.19
C GLY A 138 0.82 -14.83 -21.59
N ARG A 139 0.21 -13.66 -21.40
CA ARG A 139 0.87 -12.46 -20.85
C ARG A 139 0.43 -12.16 -19.43
N PHE A 140 1.38 -11.84 -18.57
CA PHE A 140 1.15 -11.45 -17.18
C PHE A 140 0.93 -9.93 -17.09
N LEU A 141 -0.33 -9.50 -17.04
CA LEU A 141 -0.72 -8.09 -17.12
C LEU A 141 -1.00 -7.43 -15.76
N GLY A 142 -0.78 -8.15 -14.67
CA GLY A 142 -1.05 -7.69 -13.31
C GLY A 142 0.17 -7.21 -12.52
N HIS A 143 1.36 -7.22 -13.10
CA HIS A 143 2.59 -6.71 -12.47
C HIS A 143 2.53 -5.21 -12.22
N SER A 144 3.36 -4.71 -11.29
CA SER A 144 3.59 -3.27 -11.11
C SER A 144 3.94 -2.64 -12.48
N PRO A 145 3.31 -1.52 -12.83
CA PRO A 145 2.40 -0.67 -12.05
C PRO A 145 0.89 -0.92 -12.26
N ALA A 146 0.45 -2.09 -12.74
CA ALA A 146 -0.93 -2.31 -13.21
C ALA A 146 -2.00 -1.86 -12.22
N THR A 147 -1.91 -2.28 -10.94
CA THR A 147 -2.88 -1.92 -9.90
C THR A 147 -2.91 -0.41 -9.64
N MET A 148 -1.73 0.24 -9.56
CA MET A 148 -1.61 1.69 -9.38
C MET A 148 -2.16 2.45 -10.59
N THR A 149 -1.83 1.99 -11.81
CA THR A 149 -2.31 2.55 -13.07
C THR A 149 -3.84 2.51 -13.14
N ASP A 150 -4.44 1.39 -12.79
CA ASP A 150 -5.90 1.22 -12.79
C ASP A 150 -6.57 2.12 -11.76
N THR A 151 -5.98 2.27 -10.55
CA THR A 151 -6.46 3.19 -9.52
C THR A 151 -6.42 4.65 -10.00
N LYS A 152 -5.30 5.07 -10.59
CA LYS A 152 -5.14 6.40 -11.18
C LYS A 152 -6.12 6.63 -12.33
N ALA A 153 -6.32 5.64 -13.18
CA ALA A 153 -7.28 5.72 -14.29
C ALA A 153 -8.74 5.88 -13.79
N ALA A 154 -9.11 5.21 -12.70
CA ALA A 154 -10.43 5.36 -12.09
C ALA A 154 -10.63 6.77 -11.49
N ILE A 155 -9.61 7.37 -10.88
CA ILE A 155 -9.65 8.75 -10.39
C ILE A 155 -9.78 9.73 -11.58
N ARG A 156 -8.99 9.53 -12.65
CA ARG A 156 -9.08 10.33 -13.88
C ARG A 156 -10.45 10.23 -14.53
N TYR A 157 -11.08 9.06 -14.52
CA TYR A 157 -12.44 8.86 -15.01
C TYR A 157 -13.43 9.75 -14.27
N LEU A 158 -13.38 9.86 -12.95
CA LEU A 158 -14.24 10.74 -12.16
C LEU A 158 -14.07 12.21 -12.59
N ARG A 159 -12.83 12.68 -12.71
CA ARG A 159 -12.53 14.06 -13.14
C ARG A 159 -12.95 14.35 -14.57
N TYR A 160 -12.73 13.43 -15.48
CA TYR A 160 -13.20 13.54 -16.86
C TYR A 160 -14.72 13.71 -16.92
N ASN A 161 -15.45 13.01 -16.07
CA ASN A 161 -16.90 12.98 -16.01
C ASN A 161 -17.52 13.98 -15.01
N ARG A 162 -16.76 14.93 -14.44
CA ARG A 162 -17.21 15.85 -13.39
C ARG A 162 -18.55 16.56 -13.67
N LYS A 163 -18.81 16.89 -14.95
CA LYS A 163 -20.05 17.56 -15.36
C LYS A 163 -21.26 16.61 -15.43
N SER A 164 -21.02 15.34 -15.68
CA SER A 164 -22.02 14.30 -15.89
C SER A 164 -22.36 13.54 -14.62
N LEU A 165 -21.45 13.50 -13.63
CA LEU A 165 -21.72 12.87 -12.32
C LEU A 165 -22.91 13.59 -11.65
N PRO A 166 -23.89 12.89 -11.10
CA PRO A 166 -25.05 13.51 -10.43
C PRO A 166 -24.69 14.28 -9.16
N ALA A 167 -23.70 13.83 -8.39
CA ALA A 167 -23.17 14.44 -7.18
C ALA A 167 -21.67 14.12 -7.02
N GLY A 168 -21.01 14.75 -6.06
CA GLY A 168 -19.60 14.59 -5.72
C GLY A 168 -18.71 15.67 -6.30
N ASP A 169 -17.81 16.18 -5.47
CA ASP A 169 -16.77 17.13 -5.83
C ASP A 169 -15.47 16.35 -6.12
N VAL A 170 -15.09 16.30 -7.39
CA VAL A 170 -13.91 15.54 -7.85
C VAL A 170 -12.57 16.17 -7.41
N GLU A 171 -12.60 17.37 -6.84
CA GLU A 171 -11.43 17.97 -6.20
C GLU A 171 -11.33 17.60 -4.71
N LYS A 172 -12.37 16.96 -4.15
CA LYS A 172 -12.43 16.48 -2.77
C LYS A 172 -12.42 14.96 -2.69
N ILE A 173 -11.47 14.31 -3.37
CA ILE A 173 -11.29 12.87 -3.32
C ILE A 173 -10.37 12.51 -2.15
N PHE A 174 -10.88 11.70 -1.21
CA PHE A 174 -10.09 11.02 -0.18
C PHE A 174 -10.01 9.54 -0.51
N ILE A 175 -8.78 9.03 -0.56
CA ILE A 175 -8.51 7.61 -0.83
C ILE A 175 -8.28 6.86 0.49
N THR A 176 -8.80 5.65 0.63
CA THR A 176 -8.65 4.87 1.87
C THR A 176 -8.48 3.39 1.60
N GLY A 177 -7.61 2.75 2.39
CA GLY A 177 -7.35 1.32 2.33
C GLY A 177 -6.55 0.79 3.52
N THR A 178 -6.45 -0.52 3.61
CA THR A 178 -5.75 -1.25 4.67
C THR A 178 -4.74 -2.23 4.07
N SER A 179 -3.59 -2.47 4.72
CA SER A 179 -2.60 -3.46 4.29
C SER A 179 -2.02 -3.11 2.90
N GLY A 180 -2.07 -4.01 1.93
CA GLY A 180 -1.75 -3.70 0.53
C GLY A 180 -2.60 -2.57 -0.03
N GLY A 181 -3.88 -2.47 0.36
CA GLY A 181 -4.75 -1.34 0.02
C GLY A 181 -4.34 -0.05 0.71
N GLY A 182 -3.81 -0.12 1.93
CA GLY A 182 -3.19 1.01 2.63
C GLY A 182 -1.95 1.52 1.89
N ALA A 183 -1.08 0.59 1.48
CA ALA A 183 0.09 0.90 0.68
C ALA A 183 -0.29 1.54 -0.67
N LEU A 184 -1.23 0.92 -1.40
CA LEU A 184 -1.72 1.48 -2.66
C LEU A 184 -2.30 2.88 -2.47
N SER A 185 -3.09 3.11 -1.39
CA SER A 185 -3.66 4.42 -1.08
C SER A 185 -2.57 5.46 -0.81
N THR A 186 -1.53 5.12 -0.03
CA THR A 186 -0.42 6.03 0.27
C THR A 186 0.45 6.30 -0.97
N VAL A 187 0.70 5.31 -1.83
CA VAL A 187 1.40 5.50 -3.10
C VAL A 187 0.61 6.44 -4.03
N ILE A 188 -0.70 6.27 -4.17
CA ILE A 188 -1.53 7.17 -4.99
C ILE A 188 -1.49 8.60 -4.44
N ALA A 189 -1.58 8.76 -3.11
CA ALA A 189 -1.51 10.07 -2.46
C ALA A 189 -0.13 10.74 -2.62
N ALA A 190 0.95 9.97 -2.65
CA ALA A 190 2.31 10.46 -2.82
C ALA A 190 2.67 10.75 -4.30
N SER A 191 2.09 10.02 -5.25
CA SER A 191 2.49 10.01 -6.66
C SER A 191 1.50 10.68 -7.61
N GLY A 192 0.64 11.59 -7.12
CA GLY A 192 -0.35 12.29 -7.96
C GLY A 192 0.30 12.92 -9.19
N ASN A 193 -0.28 12.67 -10.35
CA ASN A 193 0.17 13.20 -11.65
C ASN A 193 1.65 12.91 -11.98
N SER A 194 2.27 11.91 -11.34
CA SER A 194 3.65 11.51 -11.67
C SER A 194 3.73 10.99 -13.11
N PRO A 195 4.69 11.49 -13.92
CA PRO A 195 4.88 11.03 -15.29
C PRO A 195 5.32 9.56 -15.40
N ASP A 196 5.82 8.96 -14.32
CA ASP A 196 6.18 7.54 -14.26
C ASP A 196 5.04 6.63 -14.72
N PHE A 197 3.78 7.03 -14.46
CA PHE A 197 2.58 6.25 -14.80
C PHE A 197 1.98 6.57 -16.17
N TYR A 198 2.41 7.63 -16.83
CA TYR A 198 1.79 8.04 -18.09
C TYR A 198 1.87 7.00 -19.21
N PRO A 199 2.98 6.27 -19.41
CA PRO A 199 3.02 5.21 -20.42
C PRO A 199 1.93 4.16 -20.23
N SER A 200 1.81 3.63 -19.02
CA SER A 200 0.82 2.59 -18.68
C SER A 200 -0.62 3.12 -18.67
N LEU A 201 -0.84 4.38 -18.26
CA LEU A 201 -2.13 5.05 -18.36
C LEU A 201 -2.57 5.24 -19.81
N TYR A 202 -1.65 5.62 -20.70
CA TYR A 202 -1.93 5.76 -22.12
C TYR A 202 -2.28 4.42 -22.77
N GLU A 203 -1.54 3.36 -22.44
CA GLU A 203 -1.76 2.01 -22.97
C GLU A 203 -3.19 1.51 -22.74
N ILE A 204 -3.74 1.72 -21.54
CA ILE A 204 -5.12 1.31 -21.23
C ILE A 204 -6.18 2.34 -21.65
N GLY A 205 -5.77 3.44 -22.24
CA GLY A 205 -6.68 4.50 -22.67
C GLY A 205 -7.34 5.25 -21.49
N ALA A 206 -6.59 5.51 -20.44
CA ALA A 206 -7.05 6.33 -19.32
C ALA A 206 -7.39 7.76 -19.76
N ALA A 207 -8.34 8.39 -19.07
CA ALA A 207 -8.78 9.74 -19.43
C ALA A 207 -7.66 10.79 -19.34
N GLY A 208 -7.53 11.59 -20.40
CA GLY A 208 -6.67 12.78 -20.41
C GLY A 208 -5.18 12.49 -20.41
N VAL A 209 -4.73 11.35 -20.90
CA VAL A 209 -3.32 11.08 -21.18
C VAL A 209 -3.14 10.93 -22.69
N ASP A 210 -2.25 11.70 -23.26
CA ASP A 210 -1.98 11.73 -24.68
C ASP A 210 -0.48 11.49 -24.97
N LEU A 211 -0.20 10.81 -26.09
CA LEU A 211 1.16 10.64 -26.61
C LEU A 211 1.45 11.77 -27.60
N GLU A 212 2.45 12.58 -27.30
CA GLU A 212 2.86 13.72 -28.11
C GLU A 212 3.70 13.28 -29.34
N LYS A 213 3.81 14.17 -30.32
CA LYS A 213 4.54 13.88 -31.57
C LYS A 213 6.03 13.62 -31.38
N ASP A 214 6.60 14.13 -30.31
CA ASP A 214 8.01 13.93 -29.95
C ASP A 214 8.26 12.63 -29.15
N GLY A 215 7.20 11.87 -28.87
CA GLY A 215 7.26 10.61 -28.12
C GLY A 215 7.14 10.79 -26.62
N THR A 216 6.92 11.98 -26.11
CA THR A 216 6.61 12.23 -24.71
C THR A 216 5.13 12.04 -24.40
N TYR A 217 4.79 11.92 -23.12
CA TYR A 217 3.41 11.82 -22.66
C TYR A 217 3.00 13.12 -21.98
N SER A 218 1.75 13.53 -22.18
CA SER A 218 1.16 14.68 -21.52
C SER A 218 -0.11 14.32 -20.78
N SER A 219 -0.43 15.11 -19.75
CA SER A 219 -1.69 15.01 -19.02
C SER A 219 -2.53 16.24 -19.24
N LYS A 220 -3.78 16.04 -19.64
CA LYS A 220 -4.73 17.10 -19.91
C LYS A 220 -5.16 17.77 -18.61
N ASP A 221 -5.17 19.11 -18.61
CA ASP A 221 -5.63 19.93 -17.50
C ASP A 221 -7.01 19.49 -16.98
N GLY A 222 -7.11 19.34 -15.67
CA GLY A 222 -8.32 18.95 -14.98
C GLY A 222 -8.72 17.48 -15.14
N CYS A 223 -7.84 16.61 -15.68
CA CYS A 223 -8.02 15.17 -15.73
C CYS A 223 -6.94 14.41 -14.92
N GLY A 224 -6.33 15.05 -13.93
CA GLY A 224 -5.28 14.45 -13.11
C GLY A 224 -5.75 13.30 -12.21
N ASP A 225 -4.78 12.63 -11.56
CA ASP A 225 -5.01 11.52 -10.63
C ASP A 225 -4.56 11.82 -9.19
N ASN A 226 -4.19 13.07 -8.89
CA ASN A 226 -3.92 13.51 -7.53
C ASN A 226 -5.18 13.43 -6.65
N VAL A 227 -5.02 13.26 -5.36
CA VAL A 227 -6.14 13.22 -4.38
C VAL A 227 -5.98 14.32 -3.34
N LEU A 228 -7.08 14.70 -2.68
CA LEU A 228 -7.03 15.71 -1.62
C LEU A 228 -6.41 15.14 -0.34
N GLY A 229 -6.67 13.86 -0.04
CA GLY A 229 -6.08 13.25 1.13
C GLY A 229 -6.20 11.73 1.14
N VAL A 230 -5.57 11.13 2.14
CA VAL A 230 -5.53 9.68 2.33
C VAL A 230 -5.86 9.30 3.78
N ILE A 231 -6.56 8.18 3.93
CA ILE A 231 -6.75 7.48 5.21
C ILE A 231 -6.19 6.07 5.02
N GLY A 232 -4.97 5.84 5.48
CA GLY A 232 -4.22 4.59 5.31
C GLY A 232 -4.06 3.83 6.63
N TYR A 233 -4.31 2.51 6.58
CA TYR A 233 -4.11 1.62 7.72
C TYR A 233 -3.07 0.56 7.38
N CYS A 234 -2.07 0.40 8.25
CA CYS A 234 -1.03 -0.64 8.16
C CYS A 234 -0.44 -0.76 6.74
N PRO A 235 0.01 0.33 6.09
CA PRO A 235 0.46 0.29 4.70
C PRO A 235 1.68 -0.60 4.53
N ILE A 236 1.57 -1.66 3.71
CA ILE A 236 2.70 -2.52 3.34
C ILE A 236 3.39 -1.89 2.12
N THR A 237 4.09 -0.80 2.33
CA THR A 237 4.81 -0.01 1.32
C THR A 237 6.31 -0.27 1.35
N ASP A 238 7.08 0.40 0.49
CA ASP A 238 8.54 0.29 0.39
C ASP A 238 9.01 -1.17 0.21
N LEU A 239 8.37 -1.89 -0.72
CA LEU A 239 8.62 -3.32 -0.89
C LEU A 239 10.07 -3.64 -1.20
N GLY A 240 10.78 -2.78 -1.92
CA GLY A 240 12.20 -2.97 -2.23
C GLY A 240 13.07 -3.17 -0.98
N HIS A 241 12.70 -2.53 0.13
CA HIS A 241 13.44 -2.59 1.39
C HIS A 241 12.68 -3.32 2.51
N ALA A 242 11.40 -3.70 2.28
CA ALA A 242 10.55 -4.28 3.32
C ALA A 242 11.10 -5.59 3.94
N CYS A 243 11.74 -6.46 3.13
CA CYS A 243 12.40 -7.66 3.65
C CYS A 243 13.56 -7.32 4.58
N ALA A 244 14.39 -6.36 4.18
CA ALA A 244 15.54 -5.88 4.94
C ALA A 244 15.11 -5.17 6.23
N ALA A 245 14.10 -4.31 6.15
CA ALA A 245 13.49 -3.62 7.28
C ALA A 245 12.91 -4.59 8.32
N TYR A 246 12.31 -5.68 7.85
CA TYR A 246 11.73 -6.70 8.73
C TYR A 246 12.81 -7.39 9.55
N GLU A 247 13.89 -7.81 8.92
CA GLU A 247 14.99 -8.49 9.61
C GLU A 247 15.85 -7.54 10.44
N TRP A 248 16.00 -6.28 10.05
CA TRP A 248 16.64 -5.26 10.87
C TRP A 248 15.91 -5.04 12.20
N LEU A 249 14.58 -5.04 12.18
CA LEU A 249 13.78 -4.86 13.39
C LEU A 249 13.63 -6.15 14.21
N TYR A 250 13.26 -7.27 13.56
CA TYR A 250 12.89 -8.52 14.23
C TYR A 250 14.00 -9.58 14.27
N GLY A 251 15.15 -9.36 13.64
CA GLY A 251 16.21 -10.38 13.52
C GLY A 251 16.75 -10.87 14.87
N ASP A 252 16.99 -9.98 15.83
CA ASP A 252 17.41 -10.35 17.18
C ASP A 252 16.31 -11.09 17.94
N THR A 253 15.06 -10.66 17.85
CA THR A 253 13.90 -11.34 18.42
C THR A 253 13.76 -12.75 17.85
N ARG A 254 13.85 -12.89 16.53
CA ARG A 254 13.85 -14.18 15.82
C ARG A 254 14.91 -15.11 16.37
N ARG A 255 16.15 -14.61 16.50
CA ARG A 255 17.28 -15.38 17.01
C ARG A 255 17.05 -15.88 18.43
N VAL A 256 16.53 -15.03 19.32
CA VAL A 256 16.20 -15.44 20.71
C VAL A 256 15.13 -16.52 20.71
N MET A 257 14.05 -16.36 19.97
CA MET A 257 12.95 -17.34 19.91
C MET A 257 13.37 -18.68 19.31
N TYR A 258 14.34 -18.70 18.41
CA TYR A 258 14.94 -19.94 17.91
C TYR A 258 15.75 -20.67 18.98
N ILE A 259 16.62 -19.95 19.69
CA ILE A 259 17.44 -20.51 20.77
C ILE A 259 16.56 -21.06 21.91
N THR A 260 15.45 -20.41 22.21
CA THR A 260 14.50 -20.87 23.24
C THR A 260 13.55 -21.97 22.76
N GLY A 261 13.52 -22.26 21.47
CA GLY A 261 12.65 -23.26 20.85
C GLY A 261 11.19 -22.80 20.67
N GLU A 262 10.91 -21.52 20.83
CA GLU A 262 9.57 -20.94 20.68
C GLU A 262 9.18 -20.70 19.22
N MET A 263 10.17 -20.67 18.34
CA MET A 263 9.97 -20.53 16.90
C MET A 263 10.62 -21.70 16.16
N ASN A 264 9.88 -22.35 15.29
CA ASN A 264 10.36 -23.45 14.46
C ASN A 264 9.72 -23.35 13.07
N TYR A 265 10.56 -23.33 12.03
CA TYR A 265 10.13 -23.47 10.65
C TYR A 265 10.59 -24.87 10.17
N PRO A 266 9.70 -25.86 10.09
CA PRO A 266 10.08 -27.28 9.95
C PRO A 266 10.79 -27.63 8.62
N PHE A 267 10.89 -26.70 7.69
CA PHE A 267 11.49 -26.90 6.36
C PHE A 267 12.70 -25.99 6.09
N ILE A 268 13.18 -25.24 7.09
CA ILE A 268 14.32 -24.32 6.94
C ILE A 268 15.32 -24.64 8.03
N GLU A 269 16.56 -24.87 7.64
CA GLU A 269 17.66 -25.04 8.60
C GLU A 269 17.90 -23.71 9.34
N GLU A 270 18.13 -23.78 10.64
CA GLU A 270 18.36 -22.62 11.50
C GLU A 270 19.50 -21.73 10.97
N SER A 271 20.62 -22.34 10.57
CA SER A 271 21.80 -21.63 10.03
C SER A 271 21.47 -20.80 8.79
N ASP A 272 20.62 -21.32 7.91
CA ASP A 272 20.25 -20.65 6.67
C ASP A 272 19.33 -19.46 6.96
N LEU A 273 18.38 -19.65 7.86
CA LEU A 273 17.47 -18.57 8.28
C LEU A 273 18.22 -17.43 8.99
N MET A 274 19.14 -17.77 9.91
CA MET A 274 19.94 -16.75 10.61
C MET A 274 20.89 -16.02 9.67
N SER A 275 21.45 -16.71 8.69
CA SER A 275 22.30 -16.12 7.66
C SER A 275 21.52 -15.15 6.78
N ALA A 276 20.33 -15.54 6.33
CA ALA A 276 19.42 -14.69 5.56
C ALA A 276 19.01 -13.45 6.35
N SER A 277 18.60 -13.65 7.61
CA SER A 277 18.21 -12.57 8.51
C SER A 277 19.33 -11.54 8.70
N ALA A 278 20.56 -12.00 8.96
CA ALA A 278 21.71 -11.11 9.14
C ALA A 278 22.09 -10.35 7.86
N ALA A 279 22.01 -11.00 6.69
CA ALA A 279 22.30 -10.37 5.42
C ALA A 279 21.29 -9.26 5.09
N LEU A 280 20.01 -9.53 5.26
CA LEU A 280 18.92 -8.58 5.04
C LEU A 280 19.01 -7.38 6.01
N ALA A 281 19.23 -7.64 7.31
CA ALA A 281 19.36 -6.59 8.30
C ALA A 281 20.50 -5.62 7.97
N LYS A 282 21.61 -6.15 7.44
CA LYS A 282 22.75 -5.31 7.01
C LYS A 282 22.39 -4.39 5.84
N GLN A 283 21.66 -4.87 4.85
CA GLN A 283 21.22 -4.06 3.70
C GLN A 283 20.36 -2.87 4.15
N TYR A 284 19.53 -3.05 5.18
CA TYR A 284 18.68 -1.97 5.69
C TYR A 284 19.46 -0.85 6.37
N VAL A 285 20.60 -1.15 7.00
CA VAL A 285 21.50 -0.13 7.58
C VAL A 285 21.98 0.85 6.49
N GLU A 286 22.44 0.33 5.36
CA GLU A 286 22.93 1.15 4.25
C GLU A 286 21.80 2.02 3.65
N TYR A 287 20.58 1.47 3.55
CA TYR A 287 19.40 2.18 3.08
C TYR A 287 19.01 3.34 4.00
N ILE A 288 18.83 3.10 5.30
CA ILE A 288 18.48 4.15 6.26
C ILE A 288 19.48 5.31 6.19
N ASP A 289 20.78 5.00 6.24
CA ASP A 289 21.83 6.00 6.29
C ASP A 289 21.92 6.82 4.97
N SER A 290 21.32 6.31 3.87
CA SER A 290 21.26 7.01 2.59
C SER A 290 20.10 8.01 2.47
N LEU A 291 19.06 7.91 3.31
CA LEU A 291 17.82 8.68 3.17
C LEU A 291 17.97 10.17 3.59
N GLY A 292 18.88 10.47 4.51
CA GLY A 292 19.10 11.84 5.00
C GLY A 292 17.86 12.44 5.73
N LEU A 293 17.00 11.59 6.30
CA LEU A 293 15.84 11.99 7.05
C LEU A 293 16.22 12.67 8.36
N LYS A 294 15.35 13.54 8.87
CA LYS A 294 15.57 14.27 10.12
C LYS A 294 14.35 14.16 11.01
N ASP A 295 14.59 14.16 12.32
CA ASP A 295 13.55 14.30 13.33
C ASP A 295 13.06 15.77 13.44
N ASP A 296 12.06 16.02 14.29
CA ASP A 296 11.48 17.35 14.51
C ASP A 296 12.47 18.35 15.11
N GLU A 297 13.55 17.88 15.73
CA GLU A 297 14.63 18.70 16.30
C GLU A 297 15.71 19.02 15.24
N GLY A 298 15.63 18.40 14.05
CA GLY A 298 16.59 18.54 12.96
C GLY A 298 17.81 17.62 13.04
N ASN A 299 17.80 16.64 13.95
CA ASN A 299 18.83 15.60 14.03
C ASN A 299 18.63 14.59 12.91
N GLU A 300 19.73 14.09 12.33
CA GLU A 300 19.67 13.08 11.29
C GLU A 300 19.18 11.73 11.86
N ILE A 301 18.20 11.12 11.19
CA ILE A 301 17.77 9.75 11.48
C ILE A 301 18.69 8.80 10.72
N THR A 302 19.38 7.95 11.48
CA THR A 302 20.34 6.97 10.98
C THR A 302 20.01 5.58 11.51
N SER A 303 20.68 4.57 10.98
CA SER A 303 20.59 3.20 11.46
C SER A 303 20.93 3.03 12.96
N THR A 304 21.68 3.98 13.54
CA THR A 304 22.09 3.94 14.94
C THR A 304 21.06 4.50 15.91
N ASN A 305 20.15 5.37 15.48
CA ASN A 305 19.14 6.01 16.33
C ASN A 305 17.69 5.78 15.88
N LEU A 306 17.44 5.06 14.79
CA LEU A 306 16.08 4.78 14.31
C LEU A 306 15.25 4.00 15.33
N LYS A 307 15.84 3.08 16.12
CA LYS A 307 15.12 2.39 17.19
C LYS A 307 14.65 3.36 18.28
N ASP A 308 15.45 4.37 18.63
CA ASP A 308 15.07 5.40 19.59
C ASP A 308 13.96 6.30 19.03
N TYR A 309 14.04 6.62 17.72
CA TYR A 309 12.98 7.36 17.03
C TYR A 309 11.65 6.58 17.03
N ILE A 310 11.67 5.28 16.71
CA ILE A 310 10.49 4.40 16.81
C ILE A 310 9.96 4.39 18.24
N ALA A 311 10.82 4.27 19.24
CA ALA A 311 10.42 4.29 20.66
C ALA A 311 9.76 5.63 21.03
N GLY A 312 10.24 6.75 20.49
CA GLY A 312 9.62 8.06 20.66
C GLY A 312 8.17 8.09 20.14
N LEU A 313 7.94 7.60 18.92
CA LEU A 313 6.58 7.48 18.37
C LEU A 313 5.67 6.55 19.18
N MET A 314 6.24 5.48 19.75
CA MET A 314 5.50 4.59 20.67
C MET A 314 5.14 5.30 21.98
N HIS A 315 6.03 6.16 22.52
CA HIS A 315 5.74 6.97 23.70
C HIS A 315 4.56 7.92 23.47
N GLU A 316 4.50 8.58 22.32
CA GLU A 316 3.37 9.45 21.97
C GLU A 316 2.02 8.71 22.04
N GLU A 317 1.97 7.49 21.48
CA GLU A 317 0.75 6.67 21.53
C GLU A 317 0.43 6.14 22.93
N ILE A 318 1.45 5.77 23.73
CA ILE A 318 1.27 5.37 25.12
C ILE A 318 0.69 6.52 25.93
N ASP A 319 1.25 7.74 25.82
CA ASP A 319 0.79 8.93 26.54
C ASP A 319 -0.64 9.30 26.14
N ARG A 320 -0.97 9.24 24.85
CA ARG A 320 -2.33 9.43 24.34
C ARG A 320 -3.29 8.42 24.97
N THR A 321 -2.92 7.15 24.95
CA THR A 321 -3.75 6.06 25.47
C THR A 321 -3.94 6.15 26.98
N VAL A 322 -2.91 6.53 27.75
CA VAL A 322 -3.02 6.80 29.19
C VAL A 322 -4.09 7.86 29.46
N SER A 323 -4.10 8.93 28.67
CA SER A 323 -5.08 10.01 28.81
C SER A 323 -6.50 9.61 28.44
N GLU A 324 -6.66 8.72 27.47
CA GLU A 324 -7.98 8.31 26.94
C GLU A 324 -8.66 7.22 27.77
N ILE A 325 -7.93 6.15 28.12
CA ILE A 325 -8.52 4.97 28.77
C ILE A 325 -7.94 4.67 30.15
N GLY A 326 -6.83 5.30 30.51
CA GLY A 326 -6.17 5.14 31.81
C GLY A 326 -5.33 3.86 31.94
N ILE A 327 -4.38 3.90 32.90
CA ILE A 327 -3.38 2.82 33.11
C ILE A 327 -4.03 1.47 33.43
N GLU A 328 -5.07 1.43 34.24
CA GLU A 328 -5.73 0.17 34.62
C GLU A 328 -6.30 -0.58 33.41
N GLN A 329 -6.91 0.15 32.47
CA GLN A 329 -7.43 -0.44 31.25
C GLN A 329 -6.30 -0.90 30.30
N MET A 330 -5.25 -0.08 30.17
CA MET A 330 -4.08 -0.46 29.37
C MET A 330 -3.44 -1.76 29.87
N MET A 331 -3.26 -1.93 31.16
CA MET A 331 -2.70 -3.17 31.72
C MET A 331 -3.59 -4.38 31.48
N LYS A 332 -4.92 -4.20 31.51
CA LYS A 332 -5.86 -5.27 31.11
C LYS A 332 -5.76 -5.60 29.63
N ASP A 333 -5.56 -4.61 28.77
CA ASP A 333 -5.43 -4.82 27.33
C ASP A 333 -4.15 -5.59 26.99
N ILE A 334 -3.03 -5.31 27.66
CA ILE A 334 -1.77 -6.05 27.50
C ILE A 334 -1.96 -7.54 27.85
N GLU A 335 -2.74 -7.84 28.90
CA GLU A 335 -2.94 -9.21 29.39
C GLU A 335 -4.15 -9.93 28.83
N LYS A 336 -4.79 -9.37 27.80
CA LYS A 336 -5.99 -9.96 27.23
C LYS A 336 -5.71 -11.30 26.52
N ASN A 337 -6.71 -12.16 26.43
CA ASN A 337 -6.59 -13.43 25.71
C ASN A 337 -6.34 -13.23 24.20
N SER A 338 -5.42 -14.00 23.66
CA SER A 338 -5.14 -14.12 22.22
C SER A 338 -5.49 -15.53 21.74
N ARG A 339 -5.35 -15.79 20.43
CA ARG A 339 -5.50 -17.13 19.85
C ARG A 339 -4.49 -18.14 20.41
N ARG A 340 -3.34 -17.68 20.96
CA ARG A 340 -2.27 -18.50 21.53
C ARG A 340 -2.32 -18.60 23.05
N GLY A 341 -3.34 -18.04 23.69
CA GLY A 341 -3.52 -18.07 25.14
C GLY A 341 -3.56 -16.69 25.77
N LYS A 342 -3.47 -16.64 27.11
CA LYS A 342 -3.41 -15.38 27.84
C LYS A 342 -2.05 -14.72 27.57
N ARG A 343 -2.09 -13.47 27.12
CA ARG A 343 -0.89 -12.64 26.96
C ARG A 343 -0.32 -12.26 28.31
N ILE A 344 0.98 -12.17 28.40
CA ILE A 344 1.70 -11.80 29.63
C ILE A 344 2.56 -10.58 29.31
N ASN A 345 2.47 -9.56 30.13
CA ASN A 345 3.40 -8.44 30.06
C ASN A 345 4.79 -8.91 30.50
N ASN A 346 5.69 -9.05 29.54
CA ASN A 346 7.09 -9.44 29.79
C ASN A 346 7.97 -8.28 30.30
N GLY A 347 7.33 -7.18 30.71
CA GLY A 347 8.00 -5.98 31.21
C GLY A 347 8.35 -4.98 30.10
N TRP A 348 7.72 -5.06 28.93
CA TRP A 348 7.92 -4.08 27.85
C TRP A 348 7.32 -2.71 28.19
N LEU A 349 6.25 -2.67 29.01
CA LEU A 349 5.64 -1.47 29.55
C LEU A 349 5.36 -1.65 31.03
N LEU A 350 5.99 -0.83 31.89
CA LEU A 350 5.84 -0.89 33.34
C LEU A 350 5.52 0.49 33.89
N PHE A 351 4.43 0.61 34.67
CA PHE A 351 4.05 1.80 35.38
C PHE A 351 4.50 1.73 36.85
N ASN A 352 4.97 2.85 37.40
CA ASN A 352 5.24 2.98 38.81
C ASN A 352 4.00 3.53 39.57
N GLU A 353 4.09 3.63 40.89
CA GLU A 353 3.00 4.13 41.76
C GLU A 353 2.61 5.60 41.48
N GLU A 354 3.52 6.36 40.87
CA GLU A 354 3.30 7.77 40.53
C GLU A 354 2.67 7.96 39.14
N GLY A 355 2.49 6.85 38.38
CA GLY A 355 1.92 6.83 37.02
C GLY A 355 2.93 7.10 35.92
N SER A 356 4.22 7.27 36.22
CA SER A 356 5.28 7.30 35.22
C SER A 356 5.58 5.88 34.72
N TYR A 357 6.12 5.74 33.54
CA TYR A 357 6.38 4.43 32.97
C TYR A 357 7.76 4.30 32.32
N THR A 358 8.15 3.05 32.12
CA THR A 358 9.28 2.66 31.27
C THR A 358 8.77 1.82 30.11
N TYR A 359 9.30 2.08 28.93
CA TYR A 359 9.02 1.35 27.70
C TYR A 359 10.31 0.73 27.15
N ASP A 360 10.25 -0.53 26.72
CA ASP A 360 11.37 -1.30 26.19
C ASP A 360 10.95 -1.89 24.85
N LEU A 361 11.48 -1.33 23.75
CA LEU A 361 11.14 -1.72 22.38
C LEU A 361 11.50 -3.18 22.11
N ASP A 362 12.67 -3.66 22.52
CA ASP A 362 13.10 -5.04 22.23
C ASP A 362 12.18 -6.05 22.93
N LYS A 363 11.75 -5.78 24.17
CA LYS A 363 10.74 -6.60 24.85
C LYS A 363 9.36 -6.49 24.21
N HIS A 364 9.01 -5.32 23.67
CA HIS A 364 7.76 -5.15 22.93
C HIS A 364 7.76 -5.99 21.65
N LEU A 365 8.85 -5.97 20.88
CA LEU A 365 9.00 -6.81 19.70
C LEU A 365 8.89 -8.31 20.02
N TYR A 366 9.47 -8.73 21.16
CA TYR A 366 9.32 -10.10 21.65
C TYR A 366 7.86 -10.42 22.01
N TYR A 367 7.16 -9.51 22.71
CA TYR A 367 5.75 -9.66 23.05
C TYR A 367 4.88 -9.80 21.78
N VAL A 368 5.12 -8.98 20.76
CA VAL A 368 4.44 -9.10 19.46
C VAL A 368 4.72 -10.46 18.83
N ALA A 369 5.97 -10.91 18.78
CA ALA A 369 6.40 -12.15 18.18
C ALA A 369 5.89 -13.40 18.91
N GLU A 370 5.78 -13.36 20.25
CA GLU A 370 5.26 -14.47 21.07
C GLU A 370 3.80 -14.79 20.75
N TYR A 371 2.98 -13.77 20.47
CA TYR A 371 1.55 -13.93 20.24
C TYR A 371 1.14 -13.91 18.75
N THR A 372 2.05 -13.51 17.88
CA THR A 372 1.88 -13.54 16.42
C THR A 372 3.10 -14.21 15.80
N THR A 373 2.95 -15.15 14.88
CA THR A 373 4.12 -15.76 14.22
C THR A 373 4.80 -14.74 13.33
N LEU A 374 6.10 -14.49 13.52
CA LEU A 374 6.88 -13.67 12.60
C LEU A 374 6.86 -14.28 11.20
N LYS A 375 6.92 -13.44 10.19
CA LYS A 375 7.13 -13.89 8.81
C LYS A 375 8.51 -14.55 8.70
N PRO A 376 8.70 -15.57 7.85
CA PRO A 376 10.05 -16.11 7.61
C PRO A 376 10.93 -15.06 6.89
N ALA A 377 12.25 -15.26 6.89
CA ALA A 377 13.16 -14.46 6.10
C ALA A 377 13.39 -15.12 4.72
N PRO A 378 13.27 -14.36 3.62
CA PRO A 378 12.81 -12.97 3.52
C PRO A 378 11.29 -12.85 3.70
N ALA A 379 10.84 -11.75 4.31
CA ALA A 379 9.44 -11.61 4.78
C ALA A 379 8.40 -11.44 3.65
N PHE A 380 8.79 -10.90 2.49
CA PHE A 380 7.93 -10.56 1.36
C PHE A 380 8.36 -11.21 0.05
N SER A 381 9.43 -12.01 0.05
CA SER A 381 9.93 -12.71 -1.11
C SER A 381 10.09 -14.20 -0.80
N ASN A 382 9.77 -15.06 -1.77
CA ASN A 382 9.96 -16.52 -1.64
C ASN A 382 11.37 -16.96 -1.96
N LYS A 383 12.19 -16.07 -2.44
CA LYS A 383 13.49 -16.42 -3.02
C LYS A 383 14.52 -16.64 -1.94
N GLY A 384 15.25 -17.71 -2.07
CA GLY A 384 16.41 -18.04 -1.24
C GLY A 384 16.19 -19.11 -0.18
N LEU A 385 15.09 -19.15 0.56
CA LEU A 385 14.87 -20.14 1.61
C LEU A 385 13.72 -21.11 1.38
N PHE A 386 12.60 -20.64 0.85
CA PHE A 386 11.52 -21.52 0.44
C PHE A 386 10.62 -20.90 -0.62
N VAL A 387 9.95 -21.78 -1.35
CA VAL A 387 9.01 -21.41 -2.40
C VAL A 387 7.60 -21.54 -1.85
N THR A 388 6.88 -20.41 -1.73
CA THR A 388 5.44 -20.39 -1.54
C THR A 388 4.81 -19.57 -2.67
N HIS A 389 3.70 -20.00 -3.22
CA HIS A 389 3.16 -19.48 -4.47
C HIS A 389 2.46 -18.11 -4.40
N MET A 390 2.59 -17.34 -3.32
CA MET A 390 1.73 -16.19 -3.06
C MET A 390 2.43 -14.98 -2.43
N ASN A 391 3.71 -14.78 -2.69
CA ASN A 391 4.42 -13.59 -2.20
C ASN A 391 4.46 -12.46 -3.21
N GLU A 392 4.97 -11.32 -2.76
CA GLU A 392 5.05 -10.08 -3.51
C GLU A 392 5.98 -10.15 -4.73
N ASP A 393 6.81 -11.19 -4.88
CA ASP A 393 7.58 -11.45 -6.10
C ASP A 393 6.72 -11.43 -7.37
N SER A 394 5.48 -11.93 -7.29
CA SER A 394 4.54 -11.91 -8.41
C SER A 394 3.97 -10.52 -8.74
N LEU A 395 4.31 -9.50 -7.96
CA LEU A 395 4.02 -8.10 -8.29
C LEU A 395 5.03 -7.52 -9.30
N PHE A 396 6.16 -8.19 -9.47
CA PHE A 396 7.26 -7.78 -10.31
C PHE A 396 7.50 -8.79 -11.43
N GLY A 397 7.99 -8.33 -12.57
CA GLY A 397 8.23 -9.18 -13.72
C GLY A 397 7.94 -8.46 -15.04
N THR A 398 7.80 -9.23 -16.09
CA THR A 398 7.42 -8.75 -17.42
C THR A 398 6.17 -9.46 -17.90
N ASP A 399 5.66 -9.09 -19.07
CA ASP A 399 4.55 -9.81 -19.70
C ASP A 399 4.84 -11.31 -19.92
N GLU A 400 6.13 -11.69 -19.99
CA GLU A 400 6.57 -13.07 -20.25
C GLU A 400 7.11 -13.76 -19.00
N VAL A 401 7.55 -12.99 -17.99
CA VAL A 401 8.15 -13.49 -16.73
C VAL A 401 7.14 -13.34 -15.59
N PRO A 402 6.64 -14.43 -15.01
CA PRO A 402 5.52 -14.42 -14.08
C PRO A 402 5.85 -13.76 -12.71
N TYR A 403 7.12 -13.71 -12.33
CA TYR A 403 7.59 -13.12 -11.08
C TYR A 403 9.10 -12.84 -11.17
N CYS A 404 9.55 -11.82 -10.45
CA CYS A 404 10.95 -11.42 -10.39
C CYS A 404 11.38 -11.14 -8.95
N PRO A 405 12.58 -11.59 -8.53
CA PRO A 405 13.19 -11.10 -7.29
C PRO A 405 13.30 -9.57 -7.32
N PHE A 406 12.89 -8.91 -6.24
CA PHE A 406 12.79 -7.44 -6.19
C PHE A 406 13.70 -6.80 -5.13
N ASN A 407 14.66 -7.56 -4.62
CA ASN A 407 15.73 -7.08 -3.74
C ASN A 407 16.99 -7.91 -3.95
N GLU A 408 18.13 -7.34 -3.55
CA GLU A 408 19.45 -7.92 -3.77
C GLU A 408 19.59 -9.32 -3.15
N TYR A 409 19.09 -9.51 -1.92
CA TYR A 409 19.17 -10.83 -1.26
C TYR A 409 18.45 -11.91 -2.09
N SER A 410 17.20 -11.64 -2.47
CA SER A 410 16.40 -12.57 -3.25
C SER A 410 17.00 -12.84 -4.63
N TRP A 411 17.53 -11.81 -5.29
CA TRP A 411 18.23 -11.93 -6.57
C TRP A 411 19.44 -12.85 -6.49
N ASN A 412 20.28 -12.65 -5.48
CA ASN A 412 21.51 -13.43 -5.29
C ASN A 412 21.26 -14.88 -4.85
N ASN A 413 20.07 -15.19 -4.34
CA ASN A 413 19.69 -16.49 -3.80
C ASN A 413 18.54 -17.16 -4.55
N ASP A 414 18.10 -16.61 -5.69
CA ASP A 414 17.11 -17.27 -6.55
C ASP A 414 17.65 -18.59 -7.08
N LYS A 415 16.78 -19.59 -7.18
CA LYS A 415 17.09 -20.94 -7.67
C LYS A 415 15.99 -21.48 -8.58
N GLU A 416 15.13 -20.61 -9.07
CA GLU A 416 14.02 -20.98 -9.94
C GLU A 416 14.38 -20.75 -11.41
N ASP A 417 14.01 -21.68 -12.25
CA ASP A 417 14.22 -21.61 -13.72
C ASP A 417 13.11 -20.71 -14.32
N ASN A 418 13.31 -19.40 -14.28
CA ASN A 418 12.34 -18.40 -14.76
C ASN A 418 12.97 -17.26 -15.59
N GLY A 419 14.25 -17.34 -15.91
CA GLY A 419 14.98 -16.40 -16.75
C GLY A 419 15.52 -15.16 -16.02
N VAL A 420 15.40 -15.09 -14.69
CA VAL A 420 15.87 -14.01 -13.84
C VAL A 420 16.69 -14.55 -12.66
N GLY A 421 17.29 -13.66 -11.88
CA GLY A 421 18.16 -14.07 -10.79
C GLY A 421 19.62 -14.25 -11.21
N LYS A 422 20.49 -14.32 -10.20
CA LYS A 422 21.94 -14.44 -10.42
C LYS A 422 22.34 -15.80 -11.01
N ASP A 423 21.63 -16.87 -10.67
CA ASP A 423 21.89 -18.22 -11.10
C ASP A 423 21.70 -18.39 -12.62
N GLU A 424 20.70 -17.74 -13.21
CA GLU A 424 20.41 -17.84 -14.62
C GLU A 424 21.08 -16.74 -15.46
N THR A 425 21.11 -15.50 -14.95
CA THR A 425 21.72 -14.37 -15.67
C THR A 425 23.24 -14.31 -15.51
N GLY A 426 23.79 -14.87 -14.44
CA GLY A 426 25.20 -14.72 -14.03
C GLY A 426 25.55 -13.32 -13.53
N MET A 427 24.59 -12.39 -13.47
CA MET A 427 24.80 -10.99 -13.06
C MET A 427 24.57 -10.83 -11.55
N THR A 428 25.39 -10.00 -10.92
CA THR A 428 25.07 -9.46 -9.60
C THR A 428 23.85 -8.55 -9.67
N TRP A 429 23.25 -8.25 -8.53
CA TRP A 429 22.14 -7.29 -8.45
C TRP A 429 22.50 -5.94 -9.08
N ASP A 430 23.65 -5.37 -8.72
CA ASP A 430 24.11 -4.07 -9.23
C ASP A 430 24.32 -4.10 -10.75
N GLU A 431 24.95 -5.16 -11.28
CA GLU A 431 25.15 -5.32 -12.73
C GLU A 431 23.81 -5.42 -13.47
N TYR A 432 22.84 -6.13 -12.90
CA TYR A 432 21.51 -6.25 -13.50
C TYR A 432 20.75 -4.91 -13.48
N MET A 433 20.80 -4.17 -12.37
CA MET A 433 20.11 -2.88 -12.25
C MET A 433 20.61 -1.82 -13.23
N GLU A 434 21.82 -1.98 -13.80
CA GLU A 434 22.35 -1.12 -14.86
C GLU A 434 21.85 -1.52 -16.27
N THR A 435 21.20 -2.64 -16.43
CA THR A 435 20.58 -3.05 -17.70
C THR A 435 19.28 -2.29 -17.97
N GLU A 436 18.69 -2.42 -19.16
CA GLU A 436 17.39 -1.85 -19.49
C GLU A 436 16.27 -2.53 -18.66
N GLU A 437 16.32 -3.85 -18.55
CA GLU A 437 15.39 -4.65 -17.77
C GLU A 437 15.50 -4.34 -16.27
N GLY A 438 16.72 -4.18 -15.77
CA GLY A 438 16.97 -3.81 -14.38
C GLY A 438 16.42 -2.42 -14.04
N ARG A 439 16.60 -1.44 -14.92
CA ARG A 439 15.99 -0.11 -14.74
C ARG A 439 14.46 -0.15 -14.79
N ALA A 440 13.90 -1.01 -15.63
CA ALA A 440 12.45 -1.21 -15.64
C ALA A 440 11.95 -1.84 -14.32
N LEU A 441 12.67 -2.82 -13.78
CA LEU A 441 12.39 -3.39 -12.46
C LEU A 441 12.54 -2.34 -11.35
N ALA A 442 13.58 -1.52 -11.37
CA ALA A 442 13.77 -0.42 -10.41
C ALA A 442 12.57 0.53 -10.39
N LEU A 443 12.04 0.86 -11.58
CA LEU A 443 10.85 1.69 -11.69
C LEU A 443 9.60 0.97 -11.15
N GLN A 444 9.44 -0.33 -11.42
CA GLN A 444 8.34 -1.13 -10.83
C GLN A 444 8.40 -1.12 -9.30
N ILE A 445 9.59 -1.27 -8.72
CA ILE A 445 9.82 -1.24 -7.25
C ILE A 445 9.47 0.14 -6.70
N LYS A 446 10.02 1.22 -7.26
CA LYS A 446 9.71 2.60 -6.89
C LYS A 446 8.21 2.87 -6.88
N MET A 447 7.48 2.42 -7.89
CA MET A 447 6.03 2.60 -8.01
C MET A 447 5.22 1.92 -6.89
N THR A 448 5.84 1.09 -6.05
CA THR A 448 5.23 0.49 -4.86
C THR A 448 5.61 1.20 -3.56
N SER A 449 6.43 2.26 -3.62
CA SER A 449 6.96 2.99 -2.47
C SER A 449 6.38 4.41 -2.37
N ALA A 450 5.59 4.68 -1.33
CA ALA A 450 5.14 6.04 -1.02
C ALA A 450 6.31 6.92 -0.56
N ILE A 451 7.29 6.32 0.13
CA ILE A 451 8.47 7.03 0.67
C ILE A 451 9.27 7.65 -0.47
N ASP A 452 9.53 6.92 -1.55
CA ASP A 452 10.30 7.42 -2.68
C ASP A 452 9.66 8.67 -3.30
N TYR A 453 8.35 8.65 -3.54
CA TYR A 453 7.63 9.81 -4.10
C TYR A 453 7.58 10.99 -3.13
N LEU A 454 7.44 10.74 -1.83
CA LEU A 454 7.48 11.79 -0.81
C LEU A 454 8.85 12.47 -0.76
N LEU A 455 9.94 11.70 -0.84
CA LEU A 455 11.32 12.21 -0.80
C LEU A 455 11.71 12.91 -2.09
N GLU A 456 11.31 12.39 -3.25
CA GLU A 456 11.52 13.10 -4.53
C GLU A 456 10.77 14.43 -4.58
N GLY A 457 9.57 14.49 -4.02
CA GLY A 457 8.76 15.70 -3.93
C GLY A 457 8.34 16.31 -5.28
N THR A 458 8.48 15.59 -6.39
CA THR A 458 8.22 16.12 -7.75
C THR A 458 6.77 15.96 -8.18
N SER A 459 6.05 14.99 -7.65
CA SER A 459 4.63 14.71 -7.92
C SER A 459 3.68 15.66 -7.19
N ASP A 460 2.39 15.62 -7.51
CA ASP A 460 1.33 16.32 -6.79
C ASP A 460 0.92 15.52 -5.54
N ILE A 461 1.75 15.65 -4.48
CA ILE A 461 1.55 14.97 -3.20
C ILE A 461 0.26 15.50 -2.54
N ALA A 462 -0.54 14.58 -2.00
CA ALA A 462 -1.76 14.93 -1.29
C ALA A 462 -1.46 15.81 -0.07
N PRO A 463 -2.23 16.90 0.15
CA PRO A 463 -1.98 17.80 1.27
C PRO A 463 -2.44 17.29 2.64
N TYR A 464 -3.23 16.20 2.71
CA TYR A 464 -3.81 15.73 3.96
C TYR A 464 -3.62 14.23 4.15
N TRP A 465 -3.03 13.84 5.29
CA TRP A 465 -2.65 12.45 5.57
C TRP A 465 -3.15 11.97 6.92
N TYR A 466 -3.88 10.87 6.94
CA TYR A 466 -4.20 10.10 8.14
C TYR A 466 -3.66 8.70 7.97
N VAL A 467 -2.65 8.32 8.76
CA VAL A 467 -2.04 6.99 8.65
C VAL A 467 -1.87 6.36 10.02
N ARG A 468 -2.28 5.13 10.16
CA ARG A 468 -2.16 4.35 11.40
C ARG A 468 -1.49 3.02 11.15
N HIS A 469 -0.63 2.63 12.10
CA HIS A 469 -0.08 1.29 12.18
C HIS A 469 -0.27 0.71 13.58
N GLY A 470 -0.68 -0.56 13.69
CA GLY A 470 -0.95 -1.17 15.00
C GLY A 470 0.33 -1.50 15.78
N MET A 471 0.37 -1.20 17.08
CA MET A 471 1.50 -1.59 17.95
C MET A 471 1.64 -3.11 18.14
N ASP A 472 0.60 -3.89 17.77
CA ASP A 472 0.60 -5.36 17.80
C ASP A 472 0.63 -5.97 16.38
N ASP A 473 1.02 -5.16 15.40
CA ASP A 473 1.09 -5.55 14.01
C ASP A 473 2.52 -5.99 13.63
N ARG A 474 2.66 -7.27 13.27
CA ARG A 474 3.93 -7.85 12.83
C ARG A 474 4.02 -8.02 11.30
N ASP A 475 2.99 -7.61 10.54
CA ASP A 475 2.93 -7.89 9.10
C ASP A 475 3.84 -6.99 8.28
N THR A 476 4.22 -5.81 8.81
CA THR A 476 5.36 -5.02 8.31
C THR A 476 6.26 -4.57 9.46
N SER A 477 7.41 -3.98 9.15
CA SER A 477 8.34 -3.45 10.13
C SER A 477 7.88 -2.08 10.63
N PHE A 478 7.90 -1.84 11.95
CA PHE A 478 7.71 -0.49 12.50
C PHE A 478 8.70 0.53 11.93
N ALA A 479 9.85 0.07 11.43
CA ALA A 479 10.82 0.94 10.81
C ALA A 479 10.31 1.53 9.48
N VAL A 480 9.63 0.74 8.64
CA VAL A 480 9.01 1.24 7.40
C VAL A 480 7.97 2.31 7.73
N GLU A 481 7.13 2.06 8.74
CA GLU A 481 6.10 3.00 9.13
C GLU A 481 6.66 4.29 9.74
N ALA A 482 7.68 4.18 10.59
CA ALA A 482 8.35 5.35 11.17
C ALA A 482 8.99 6.23 10.10
N LEU A 483 9.64 5.64 9.08
CA LEU A 483 10.18 6.38 7.95
C LEU A 483 9.07 7.01 7.09
N LEU A 484 7.97 6.29 6.86
CA LEU A 484 6.80 6.84 6.17
C LEU A 484 6.19 8.03 6.92
N PHE A 485 5.99 7.93 8.24
CA PHE A 485 5.47 9.02 9.06
C PHE A 485 6.38 10.24 8.99
N ASN A 486 7.69 10.03 9.14
CA ASN A 486 8.68 11.08 9.01
C ASN A 486 8.65 11.75 7.64
N ALA A 487 8.63 10.97 6.56
CA ALA A 487 8.59 11.50 5.20
C ALA A 487 7.31 12.32 4.93
N ILE A 488 6.17 11.93 5.52
CA ILE A 488 4.91 12.69 5.44
C ILE A 488 5.04 14.01 6.20
N GLN A 489 5.44 13.97 7.48
CA GLN A 489 5.49 15.13 8.37
C GLN A 489 6.47 16.20 7.89
N ASN A 490 7.59 15.78 7.30
CA ASN A 490 8.62 16.70 6.80
C ASN A 490 8.41 17.14 5.33
N ASN A 491 7.38 16.66 4.65
CA ASN A 491 7.13 17.05 3.26
C ASN A 491 6.45 18.43 3.18
N PRO A 492 7.04 19.42 2.48
CA PRO A 492 6.49 20.79 2.44
C PRO A 492 5.16 20.92 1.70
N LYS A 493 4.70 19.91 0.98
CA LYS A 493 3.40 19.87 0.30
C LYS A 493 2.29 19.33 1.21
N VAL A 494 2.62 18.74 2.35
CA VAL A 494 1.66 18.26 3.34
C VAL A 494 1.24 19.43 4.23
N ASN A 495 -0.06 19.71 4.25
CA ASN A 495 -0.63 20.81 5.03
C ASN A 495 -1.04 20.37 6.44
N ASP A 496 -1.53 19.13 6.57
CA ASP A 496 -1.91 18.53 7.85
C ASP A 496 -1.73 17.02 7.78
N SER A 497 -1.20 16.45 8.84
CA SER A 497 -1.03 15.00 8.99
C SER A 497 -1.39 14.54 10.38
N ASN A 498 -2.08 13.41 10.45
CA ASN A 498 -2.36 12.69 11.68
C ASN A 498 -1.85 11.26 11.48
N VAL A 499 -0.57 11.06 11.78
CA VAL A 499 0.13 9.78 11.54
C VAL A 499 0.66 9.25 12.85
N GLY A 500 0.67 7.93 13.04
CA GLY A 500 1.18 7.34 14.26
C GLY A 500 0.81 5.88 14.46
N PHE A 501 1.34 5.32 15.54
CA PHE A 501 0.97 3.98 15.97
C PHE A 501 -0.41 3.98 16.66
N ALA A 502 -1.01 2.80 16.79
CA ALA A 502 -2.31 2.62 17.42
C ALA A 502 -2.22 1.53 18.50
N TRP A 503 -2.66 1.85 19.72
CA TRP A 503 -2.53 1.02 20.90
C TRP A 503 -3.02 -0.41 20.69
N LEU A 504 -2.09 -1.38 20.77
CA LEU A 504 -2.30 -2.84 20.66
C LEU A 504 -3.27 -3.26 19.54
N LYS A 505 -3.35 -2.49 18.45
CA LYS A 505 -4.07 -2.93 17.25
C LYS A 505 -3.22 -3.94 16.48
N PRO A 506 -3.83 -5.06 16.05
CA PRO A 506 -3.17 -6.00 15.15
C PRO A 506 -3.20 -5.48 13.72
N HIS A 507 -2.70 -6.26 12.76
CA HIS A 507 -2.82 -5.98 11.33
C HIS A 507 -4.29 -5.90 10.91
N SER A 508 -4.83 -4.69 10.89
CA SER A 508 -6.23 -4.41 10.56
C SER A 508 -6.42 -2.92 10.25
N GLY A 509 -7.61 -2.57 9.79
CA GLY A 509 -8.00 -1.18 9.53
C GLY A 509 -9.31 -0.81 10.20
N ASP A 510 -9.72 0.43 9.95
CA ASP A 510 -11.04 0.97 10.35
C ASP A 510 -11.34 0.85 11.86
N TYR A 511 -10.31 0.80 12.70
CA TYR A 511 -10.48 0.64 14.16
C TYR A 511 -10.70 1.95 14.90
N ASP A 512 -10.52 3.09 14.23
CA ASP A 512 -10.66 4.45 14.76
C ASP A 512 -11.48 5.36 13.82
N VAL A 513 -12.46 4.78 13.13
CA VAL A 513 -13.34 5.49 12.16
C VAL A 513 -13.87 6.82 12.72
N PRO A 514 -14.34 6.92 13.99
CA PRO A 514 -14.80 8.20 14.53
C PRO A 514 -13.70 9.28 14.55
N GLU A 515 -12.46 8.91 14.88
CA GLU A 515 -11.32 9.84 14.90
C GLU A 515 -10.95 10.27 13.48
N ALA A 516 -10.77 9.31 12.58
CA ALA A 516 -10.42 9.57 11.18
C ALA A 516 -11.44 10.49 10.47
N TYR A 517 -12.73 10.23 10.65
CA TYR A 517 -13.77 11.07 10.05
C TYR A 517 -13.95 12.41 10.78
N SER A 518 -13.65 12.50 12.06
CA SER A 518 -13.60 13.79 12.77
C SER A 518 -12.46 14.67 12.28
N TRP A 519 -11.30 14.06 12.01
CA TRP A 519 -10.17 14.75 11.40
C TRP A 519 -10.53 15.21 9.97
N LEU A 520 -11.10 14.34 9.15
CA LEU A 520 -11.52 14.66 7.79
C LEU A 520 -12.53 15.83 7.76
N LYS A 521 -13.48 15.89 8.68
CA LYS A 521 -14.45 16.98 8.80
C LYS A 521 -13.82 18.34 9.13
N LYS A 522 -12.67 18.39 9.76
CA LYS A 522 -11.95 19.65 10.02
C LYS A 522 -11.28 20.21 8.78
N ILE A 523 -10.98 19.34 7.82
CA ILE A 523 -10.33 19.68 6.55
C ILE A 523 -11.34 20.16 5.51
N LEU A 524 -12.54 19.58 5.50
CA LEU A 524 -13.62 19.86 4.53
C LEU A 524 -14.37 21.14 4.86
#